data_df0a0bd9f0b9187c468c1c70d5889f09
#
_entry.id   df0a0bd9f0b9187c468c1c70d5889f09
#
_cell.length_a   1.000
_cell.length_b   1.000
_cell.length_c   1.000
_cell.angle_alpha   90.00
_cell.angle_beta   90.00
_cell.angle_gamma   90.00
#
_symmetry.space_group_name_H-M   'P 1'
#
loop_
_entity.id
_entity.type
_entity.pdbx_description
1 polymer ?
#
loop_
_entity_poly.entity_id
_entity_poly.type
_entity_poly.pdbx_seq_one_letter_code
_entity_poly.pdbx_strand_id
1 'polypeptide(L)'
;MLFASLASGGIVNAQGGVSTGSGDDDRIQKLLKENKVPVLGLGVIRDGKLEQVRVFGELKPGVPAPRNTIFNVASLTKPVVAVLVLKLVSAGKWDLDEPLDKYWIDPDLINDPRHKKLTTRIILSHRTGFANWRWLNESKKLEFAFEPGTKYQYSGEGLEYLRKAVEKKFNQPIEKLAHELIFKPLGMPDTRFFWDAGVNESRFAVGYDSKGNAYKIYKNTKANAADDLLTTVEDYGKFLAFVMNGAGLSKDVFNEMVGHQIQTKENKFFGLGWEIYDLGNGEYALSHGGSDEGVKTLVFLLPKSKQGLMIFTNSDNGTSVYEALINDYLKGLGKQIIDIEMKAR
;
A
#
# COMPACT_ATOMS: atom_id res chain seq x y z
N MET A 1 11.77 1.26 3.20
CA MET A 1 12.31 1.24 4.57
C MET A 1 11.15 1.08 5.56
N LEU A 2 10.61 -0.15 5.67
CA LEU A 2 9.42 -0.40 6.51
C LEU A 2 9.72 -0.57 8.01
N PHE A 3 10.95 -0.90 8.41
CA PHE A 3 11.32 -1.28 9.78
C PHE A 3 12.57 -0.57 10.32
N ALA A 4 12.84 0.65 9.92
CA ALA A 4 14.08 1.35 10.30
C ALA A 4 14.13 1.84 11.77
N SER A 5 13.30 1.31 12.68
CA SER A 5 13.28 1.70 14.08
C SER A 5 12.84 0.53 14.99
N LEU A 6 13.60 -0.57 14.97
CA LEU A 6 13.48 -1.61 16.00
C LEU A 6 14.79 -1.64 16.80
N ALA A 7 14.86 -0.80 17.84
CA ALA A 7 15.89 -0.90 18.88
C ALA A 7 15.20 -1.19 20.22
N SER A 8 15.50 -2.37 20.75
CA SER A 8 15.39 -2.82 22.14
C SER A 8 14.03 -2.73 22.86
N GLY A 9 13.38 -3.87 23.04
CA GLY A 9 12.29 -4.05 24.01
C GLY A 9 11.88 -5.51 24.17
N GLY A 10 12.29 -6.10 25.27
CA GLY A 10 11.74 -7.22 26.02
C GLY A 10 11.06 -8.40 25.30
N ILE A 11 11.65 -9.58 25.52
CA ILE A 11 11.06 -10.90 25.20
C ILE A 11 9.77 -11.09 26.00
N VAL A 12 8.62 -11.19 25.31
CA VAL A 12 7.37 -11.64 25.88
C VAL A 12 7.04 -13.00 25.31
N ASN A 13 6.96 -14.02 26.17
CA ASN A 13 6.52 -15.37 25.83
C ASN A 13 5.06 -15.35 25.36
N ALA A 14 4.81 -15.73 24.10
CA ALA A 14 3.47 -15.87 23.54
C ALA A 14 3.05 -17.35 23.50
N GLN A 15 2.28 -17.78 24.49
CA GLN A 15 1.33 -18.91 24.34
C GLN A 15 -0.08 -18.31 24.35
N GLY A 16 -0.80 -18.40 23.24
CA GLY A 16 -2.17 -17.90 23.21
C GLY A 16 -2.88 -18.18 21.89
N GLY A 17 -3.91 -19.01 21.92
CA GLY A 17 -4.88 -19.16 20.82
C GLY A 17 -5.64 -17.86 20.57
N VAL A 18 -6.16 -17.69 19.35
CA VAL A 18 -6.98 -16.52 18.96
C VAL A 18 -8.25 -16.50 19.82
N SER A 19 -8.27 -15.61 20.81
CA SER A 19 -9.47 -15.26 21.57
C SER A 19 -10.15 -14.09 20.85
N THR A 20 -11.31 -14.34 20.24
CA THR A 20 -12.21 -13.29 19.76
C THR A 20 -13.07 -12.81 20.93
N GLY A 21 -12.47 -12.08 21.89
CA GLY A 21 -13.15 -11.65 23.10
C GLY A 21 -12.53 -10.38 23.70
N SER A 22 -13.13 -9.84 24.73
CA SER A 22 -12.73 -8.62 25.43
C SER A 22 -11.23 -8.53 25.77
N GLY A 23 -10.57 -9.66 26.03
CA GLY A 23 -9.15 -9.70 26.36
C GLY A 23 -8.20 -9.36 25.20
N ASP A 24 -8.60 -9.59 23.93
CA ASP A 24 -7.82 -9.19 22.77
C ASP A 24 -7.94 -7.67 22.53
N ASP A 25 -9.13 -7.12 22.72
CA ASP A 25 -9.37 -5.68 22.63
C ASP A 25 -8.57 -4.90 23.67
N ASP A 26 -8.59 -5.33 24.93
CA ASP A 26 -7.84 -4.71 26.01
C ASP A 26 -6.33 -4.73 25.73
N ARG A 27 -5.81 -5.83 25.19
CA ARG A 27 -4.41 -5.98 24.83
C ARG A 27 -4.04 -5.02 23.70
N ILE A 28 -4.85 -4.90 22.65
CA ILE A 28 -4.62 -3.97 21.56
C ILE A 28 -4.67 -2.53 22.06
N GLN A 29 -5.67 -2.16 22.86
CA GLN A 29 -5.75 -0.81 23.43
C GLN A 29 -4.54 -0.46 24.28
N LYS A 30 -4.07 -1.41 25.11
CA LYS A 30 -2.83 -1.25 25.88
C LYS A 30 -1.62 -1.03 24.97
N LEU A 31 -1.47 -1.85 23.91
CA LEU A 31 -0.40 -1.70 22.92
C LEU A 31 -0.41 -0.31 22.27
N LEU A 32 -1.59 0.19 21.88
CA LEU A 32 -1.73 1.52 21.28
C LEU A 32 -1.33 2.64 22.26
N LYS A 33 -1.78 2.55 23.51
CA LYS A 33 -1.46 3.52 24.54
C LYS A 33 0.04 3.58 24.85
N GLU A 34 0.67 2.43 25.02
CA GLU A 34 2.11 2.31 25.30
C GLU A 34 2.96 2.88 24.16
N ASN A 35 2.51 2.74 22.91
CA ASN A 35 3.20 3.21 21.73
C ASN A 35 2.73 4.58 21.22
N LYS A 36 1.80 5.25 21.92
CA LYS A 36 1.26 6.55 21.52
C LYS A 36 0.69 6.55 20.10
N VAL A 37 -0.08 5.52 19.75
CA VAL A 37 -0.82 5.42 18.49
C VAL A 37 -2.28 5.75 18.77
N PRO A 38 -2.81 6.91 18.33
CA PRO A 38 -4.15 7.36 18.70
C PRO A 38 -5.26 6.50 18.09
N VAL A 39 -5.11 6.09 16.82
CA VAL A 39 -6.09 5.26 16.11
C VAL A 39 -5.40 4.12 15.38
N LEU A 40 -5.98 2.93 15.49
CA LEU A 40 -5.63 1.75 14.71
C LEU A 40 -6.86 1.25 13.95
N GLY A 41 -6.73 1.11 12.64
CA GLY A 41 -7.62 0.32 11.81
C GLY A 41 -7.01 -1.06 11.54
N LEU A 42 -7.75 -2.12 11.85
CA LEU A 42 -7.31 -3.50 11.71
C LEU A 42 -8.29 -4.28 10.84
N GLY A 43 -7.80 -4.87 9.75
CA GLY A 43 -8.55 -5.77 8.89
C GLY A 43 -7.91 -7.15 8.83
N VAL A 44 -8.72 -8.20 8.95
CA VAL A 44 -8.26 -9.58 8.87
C VAL A 44 -9.00 -10.32 7.78
N ILE A 45 -8.25 -10.98 6.91
CA ILE A 45 -8.79 -11.86 5.87
C ILE A 45 -8.54 -13.31 6.28
N ARG A 46 -9.59 -14.13 6.19
CA ARG A 46 -9.55 -15.60 6.38
C ARG A 46 -10.33 -16.24 5.24
N ASP A 47 -9.85 -17.38 4.77
CA ASP A 47 -10.46 -18.13 3.65
C ASP A 47 -10.76 -17.24 2.42
N GLY A 48 -9.89 -16.25 2.18
CA GLY A 48 -10.03 -15.30 1.07
C GLY A 48 -11.16 -14.26 1.23
N LYS A 49 -11.73 -14.11 2.42
CA LYS A 49 -12.81 -13.16 2.73
C LYS A 49 -12.40 -12.21 3.86
N LEU A 50 -12.86 -10.97 3.78
CA LEU A 50 -12.73 -10.02 4.88
C LEU A 50 -13.59 -10.49 6.05
N GLU A 51 -12.94 -11.00 7.10
CA GLU A 51 -13.60 -11.57 8.28
C GLU A 51 -13.76 -10.54 9.39
N GLN A 52 -12.72 -9.72 9.62
CA GLN A 52 -12.74 -8.74 10.69
C GLN A 52 -12.44 -7.35 10.16
N VAL A 53 -13.22 -6.38 10.64
CA VAL A 53 -13.02 -4.95 10.48
C VAL A 53 -13.13 -4.33 11.86
N ARG A 54 -12.02 -3.88 12.41
CA ARG A 54 -11.95 -3.32 13.76
C ARG A 54 -11.24 -1.98 13.72
N VAL A 55 -11.72 -1.01 14.49
CA VAL A 55 -11.07 0.29 14.69
C VAL A 55 -10.97 0.54 16.18
N PHE A 56 -9.80 0.94 16.64
CA PHE A 56 -9.48 1.18 18.04
C PHE A 56 -8.98 2.59 18.25
N GLY A 57 -9.16 3.12 19.45
CA GLY A 57 -8.65 4.40 19.86
C GLY A 57 -9.65 5.54 19.65
N GLU A 58 -9.15 6.76 19.65
CA GLU A 58 -9.94 7.98 19.61
C GLU A 58 -9.47 8.92 18.50
N LEU A 59 -10.43 9.48 17.71
CA LEU A 59 -10.13 10.48 16.69
C LEU A 59 -9.62 11.79 17.31
N LYS A 60 -10.12 12.09 18.50
CA LYS A 60 -9.70 13.17 19.40
C LYS A 60 -10.11 12.81 20.83
N PRO A 61 -9.53 13.43 21.87
CA PRO A 61 -9.82 13.08 23.26
C PRO A 61 -11.34 12.99 23.54
N GLY A 62 -11.78 11.82 24.05
CA GLY A 62 -13.18 11.54 24.37
C GLY A 62 -14.08 11.22 23.16
N VAL A 63 -13.55 11.12 21.95
CA VAL A 63 -14.32 10.77 20.75
C VAL A 63 -13.80 9.45 20.17
N PRO A 64 -14.43 8.31 20.47
CA PRO A 64 -14.04 7.02 19.94
C PRO A 64 -14.03 7.01 18.41
N ALA A 65 -13.02 6.38 17.82
CA ALA A 65 -12.93 6.21 16.38
C ALA A 65 -14.02 5.22 15.90
N PRO A 66 -14.93 5.63 15.00
CA PRO A 66 -15.99 4.74 14.52
C PRO A 66 -15.43 3.67 13.61
N ARG A 67 -16.16 2.54 13.47
CA ARG A 67 -15.78 1.42 12.59
C ARG A 67 -15.48 1.87 11.14
N ASN A 68 -16.16 2.90 10.65
CA ASN A 68 -16.01 3.47 9.32
C ASN A 68 -15.09 4.71 9.30
N THR A 69 -14.11 4.75 10.19
CA THR A 69 -13.06 5.78 10.20
C THR A 69 -12.35 5.83 8.85
N ILE A 70 -12.17 7.04 8.34
CA ILE A 70 -11.46 7.31 7.09
C ILE A 70 -9.98 7.53 7.41
N PHE A 71 -9.11 6.80 6.73
CA PHE A 71 -7.67 6.95 6.82
C PHE A 71 -7.10 7.48 5.50
N ASN A 72 -6.09 8.34 5.57
CA ASN A 72 -5.11 8.43 4.49
C ASN A 72 -4.24 7.17 4.58
N VAL A 73 -4.02 6.50 3.47
CA VAL A 73 -3.24 5.26 3.45
C VAL A 73 -1.92 5.38 2.68
N ALA A 74 -1.54 6.61 2.36
CA ALA A 74 -0.27 6.94 1.70
C ALA A 74 -0.01 6.00 0.50
N SER A 75 1.16 5.40 0.44
CA SER A 75 1.58 4.55 -0.69
C SER A 75 0.76 3.28 -0.91
N LEU A 76 -0.19 2.91 -0.05
CA LEU A 76 -1.18 1.87 -0.39
C LEU A 76 -2.10 2.29 -1.55
N THR A 77 -2.00 3.51 -2.02
CA THR A 77 -2.55 3.97 -3.31
C THR A 77 -1.99 3.16 -4.49
N LYS A 78 -0.68 2.84 -4.46
CA LYS A 78 0.02 2.17 -5.58
C LYS A 78 -0.54 0.80 -5.96
N PRO A 79 -0.84 -0.12 -5.02
CA PRO A 79 -1.50 -1.38 -5.33
C PRO A 79 -2.83 -1.22 -6.05
N VAL A 80 -3.62 -0.21 -5.69
CA VAL A 80 -4.90 0.07 -6.35
C VAL A 80 -4.69 0.48 -7.80
N VAL A 81 -3.73 1.37 -8.06
CA VAL A 81 -3.37 1.81 -9.42
C VAL A 81 -2.76 0.66 -10.22
N ALA A 82 -1.92 -0.17 -9.60
CA ALA A 82 -1.35 -1.36 -10.25
C ALA A 82 -2.46 -2.31 -10.71
N VAL A 83 -3.39 -2.69 -9.83
CA VAL A 83 -4.52 -3.57 -10.17
C VAL A 83 -5.41 -2.93 -11.23
N LEU A 84 -5.66 -1.62 -11.17
CA LEU A 84 -6.41 -0.90 -12.20
C LEU A 84 -5.79 -1.09 -13.59
N VAL A 85 -4.48 -0.83 -13.71
CA VAL A 85 -3.77 -0.95 -14.98
C VAL A 85 -3.70 -2.40 -15.45
N LEU A 86 -3.46 -3.35 -14.55
CA LEU A 86 -3.47 -4.78 -14.85
C LEU A 86 -4.84 -5.29 -15.32
N LYS A 87 -5.94 -4.71 -14.82
CA LYS A 87 -7.29 -5.00 -15.37
C LYS A 87 -7.43 -4.50 -16.81
N LEU A 88 -6.86 -3.36 -17.14
CA LEU A 88 -6.85 -2.87 -18.52
C LEU A 88 -6.00 -3.79 -19.42
N VAL A 89 -4.88 -4.33 -18.91
CA VAL A 89 -4.06 -5.33 -19.60
C VAL A 89 -4.86 -6.62 -19.83
N SER A 90 -5.49 -7.15 -18.79
CA SER A 90 -6.33 -8.36 -18.90
C SER A 90 -7.49 -8.21 -19.90
N ALA A 91 -7.97 -7.00 -20.08
CA ALA A 91 -9.03 -6.68 -21.05
C ALA A 91 -8.48 -6.43 -22.47
N GLY A 92 -7.17 -6.57 -22.71
CA GLY A 92 -6.53 -6.27 -24.00
C GLY A 92 -6.53 -4.80 -24.40
N LYS A 93 -6.79 -3.90 -23.44
CA LYS A 93 -6.88 -2.44 -23.68
C LYS A 93 -5.57 -1.70 -23.40
N TRP A 94 -4.63 -2.34 -22.72
CA TRP A 94 -3.33 -1.84 -22.34
C TRP A 94 -2.28 -2.93 -22.52
N ASP A 95 -1.01 -2.55 -22.70
CA ASP A 95 0.11 -3.48 -22.84
C ASP A 95 1.15 -3.19 -21.75
N LEU A 96 1.70 -4.26 -21.13
CA LEU A 96 2.71 -4.15 -20.10
C LEU A 96 4.06 -3.66 -20.61
N ASP A 97 4.37 -3.98 -21.85
CA ASP A 97 5.70 -3.83 -22.43
C ASP A 97 5.75 -2.78 -23.56
N GLU A 98 4.60 -2.19 -23.90
CA GLU A 98 4.54 -1.08 -24.84
C GLU A 98 5.22 0.17 -24.26
N PRO A 99 6.11 0.85 -25.02
CA PRO A 99 6.71 2.11 -24.59
C PRO A 99 5.65 3.19 -24.35
N LEU A 100 5.75 3.86 -23.19
CA LEU A 100 4.77 4.86 -22.74
C LEU A 100 4.90 6.21 -23.45
N ASP A 101 6.02 6.46 -24.10
CA ASP A 101 6.26 7.68 -24.90
C ASP A 101 5.27 7.86 -26.06
N LYS A 102 4.59 6.77 -26.47
CA LYS A 102 3.46 6.84 -27.41
C LYS A 102 2.29 7.67 -26.90
N TYR A 103 2.15 7.79 -25.59
CA TYR A 103 1.03 8.48 -24.95
C TYR A 103 1.44 9.73 -24.20
N TRP A 104 2.61 9.68 -23.53
CA TRP A 104 3.07 10.74 -22.67
C TRP A 104 4.60 10.76 -22.55
N ILE A 105 5.18 11.93 -22.68
CA ILE A 105 6.57 12.20 -22.34
C ILE A 105 6.58 13.36 -21.35
N ASP A 106 7.22 13.17 -20.19
CA ASP A 106 7.39 14.24 -19.22
C ASP A 106 8.28 15.33 -19.81
N PRO A 107 7.90 16.63 -19.67
CA PRO A 107 8.70 17.74 -20.20
C PRO A 107 10.18 17.74 -19.75
N ASP A 108 10.47 17.26 -18.55
CA ASP A 108 11.85 17.16 -18.04
C ASP A 108 12.68 16.11 -18.81
N LEU A 109 12.03 15.13 -19.45
CA LEU A 109 12.70 14.00 -20.11
C LEU A 109 12.72 14.08 -21.63
N ILE A 110 12.16 15.12 -22.23
CA ILE A 110 11.97 15.19 -23.69
C ILE A 110 13.29 15.05 -24.48
N ASN A 111 14.41 15.49 -23.91
CA ASN A 111 15.74 15.42 -24.49
C ASN A 111 16.56 14.18 -24.03
N ASP A 112 16.03 13.34 -23.17
CA ASP A 112 16.70 12.14 -22.69
C ASP A 112 16.10 10.89 -23.35
N PRO A 113 16.80 10.24 -24.30
CA PRO A 113 16.24 9.11 -25.07
C PRO A 113 15.85 7.90 -24.21
N ARG A 114 16.26 7.85 -22.94
CA ARG A 114 15.88 6.77 -22.02
C ARG A 114 14.39 6.71 -21.74
N HIS A 115 13.64 7.82 -21.93
CA HIS A 115 12.17 7.81 -21.80
C HIS A 115 11.50 6.78 -22.71
N LYS A 116 12.09 6.44 -23.86
CA LYS A 116 11.58 5.43 -24.82
C LYS A 116 11.60 4.01 -24.26
N LYS A 117 12.34 3.78 -23.18
CA LYS A 117 12.43 2.46 -22.53
C LYS A 117 11.42 2.28 -21.40
N LEU A 118 10.71 3.34 -21.01
CA LEU A 118 9.71 3.27 -19.97
C LEU A 118 8.51 2.48 -20.44
N THR A 119 8.20 1.40 -19.73
CA THR A 119 7.02 0.56 -19.91
C THR A 119 6.25 0.43 -18.61
N THR A 120 5.02 -0.02 -18.66
CA THR A 120 4.22 -0.29 -17.46
C THR A 120 4.92 -1.29 -16.54
N ARG A 121 5.52 -2.34 -17.08
CA ARG A 121 6.29 -3.34 -16.35
C ARG A 121 7.44 -2.71 -15.56
N ILE A 122 8.22 -1.85 -16.19
CA ILE A 122 9.36 -1.15 -15.57
C ILE A 122 8.88 -0.24 -14.44
N ILE A 123 7.77 0.47 -14.64
CA ILE A 123 7.19 1.35 -13.62
C ILE A 123 6.65 0.57 -12.44
N LEU A 124 5.79 -0.42 -12.68
CA LEU A 124 5.14 -1.19 -11.60
C LEU A 124 6.12 -2.05 -10.81
N SER A 125 7.30 -2.32 -11.34
CA SER A 125 8.39 -3.01 -10.64
C SER A 125 9.45 -2.07 -10.06
N HIS A 126 9.21 -0.77 -10.06
CA HIS A 126 10.12 0.26 -9.55
C HIS A 126 11.54 0.19 -10.14
N ARG A 127 11.63 0.06 -11.48
CA ARG A 127 12.91 -0.01 -12.20
C ARG A 127 13.12 1.16 -13.14
N THR A 128 12.45 2.28 -12.91
CA THR A 128 12.52 3.46 -13.79
C THR A 128 13.85 4.18 -13.75
N GLY A 129 14.55 4.16 -12.63
CA GLY A 129 15.69 5.04 -12.35
C GLY A 129 15.27 6.42 -11.81
N PHE A 130 13.99 6.66 -11.55
CA PHE A 130 13.51 7.91 -10.96
C PHE A 130 13.67 7.91 -9.45
N ALA A 131 13.99 9.05 -8.85
CA ALA A 131 13.83 9.27 -7.43
C ALA A 131 12.37 9.04 -7.00
N ASN A 132 12.13 8.85 -5.70
CA ASN A 132 10.73 8.70 -5.22
C ASN A 132 9.88 9.90 -5.63
N TRP A 133 10.44 11.09 -5.45
CA TRP A 133 9.82 12.34 -5.89
C TRP A 133 10.88 13.23 -6.52
N ARG A 134 10.54 13.97 -7.63
CA ARG A 134 11.49 14.83 -8.34
C ARG A 134 12.07 15.95 -7.49
N TRP A 135 11.36 16.40 -6.45
CA TRP A 135 11.89 17.42 -5.54
C TRP A 135 13.03 16.93 -4.63
N LEU A 136 13.30 15.61 -4.60
CA LEU A 136 14.46 15.02 -3.92
C LEU A 136 15.74 15.17 -4.74
N ASN A 137 15.64 15.37 -6.05
CA ASN A 137 16.77 15.64 -6.92
C ASN A 137 17.29 17.08 -6.70
N GLU A 138 18.56 17.32 -6.90
CA GLU A 138 19.13 18.67 -6.79
C GLU A 138 18.50 19.63 -7.82
N SER A 139 18.28 19.14 -9.04
CA SER A 139 17.62 19.87 -10.12
C SER A 139 16.15 20.19 -9.88
N LYS A 140 15.49 19.53 -8.92
CA LYS A 140 14.03 19.53 -8.70
C LYS A 140 13.23 19.06 -9.92
N LYS A 141 13.89 18.39 -10.87
CA LYS A 141 13.31 17.84 -12.09
C LYS A 141 13.26 16.33 -12.06
N LEU A 142 12.45 15.74 -12.92
CA LEU A 142 12.47 14.31 -13.18
C LEU A 142 13.72 13.97 -13.99
N GLU A 143 14.51 13.02 -13.50
CA GLU A 143 15.75 12.57 -14.12
C GLU A 143 16.02 11.11 -13.83
N PHE A 144 16.82 10.47 -14.67
CA PHE A 144 17.20 9.07 -14.49
C PHE A 144 18.54 8.98 -13.74
N ALA A 145 18.54 8.32 -12.60
CA ALA A 145 19.76 7.98 -11.86
C ALA A 145 20.50 6.78 -12.47
N PHE A 146 19.81 5.94 -13.26
CA PHE A 146 20.38 4.80 -13.97
C PHE A 146 19.51 4.42 -15.18
N GLU A 147 19.96 3.46 -15.95
CA GLU A 147 19.27 2.94 -17.13
C GLU A 147 17.97 2.21 -16.72
N PRO A 148 16.78 2.59 -17.26
CA PRO A 148 15.52 1.93 -16.95
C PRO A 148 15.60 0.42 -17.16
N GLY A 149 15.02 -0.32 -16.20
CA GLY A 149 14.98 -1.78 -16.22
C GLY A 149 16.16 -2.48 -15.54
N THR A 150 17.25 -1.75 -15.18
CA THR A 150 18.49 -2.39 -14.71
C THR A 150 18.60 -2.56 -13.20
N LYS A 151 17.98 -1.65 -12.42
CA LYS A 151 18.07 -1.65 -10.96
C LYS A 151 16.73 -1.31 -10.33
N TYR A 152 16.55 -1.71 -9.08
CA TYR A 152 15.42 -1.34 -8.25
C TYR A 152 15.66 0.01 -7.57
N GLN A 153 14.70 0.91 -7.70
CA GLN A 153 14.60 2.15 -6.94
C GLN A 153 13.14 2.55 -6.79
N TYR A 154 12.62 2.48 -5.58
CA TYR A 154 11.23 2.84 -5.29
C TYR A 154 10.92 4.26 -5.75
N SER A 155 9.83 4.44 -6.51
CA SER A 155 9.50 5.72 -7.13
C SER A 155 7.99 5.97 -7.22
N GLY A 156 7.52 7.03 -6.57
CA GLY A 156 6.19 7.60 -6.76
C GLY A 156 6.07 8.29 -8.11
N GLU A 157 7.12 8.98 -8.58
CA GLU A 157 7.17 9.62 -9.89
C GLU A 157 6.90 8.63 -11.03
N GLY A 158 7.35 7.38 -10.90
CA GLY A 158 7.03 6.35 -11.90
C GLY A 158 5.53 6.13 -12.03
N LEU A 159 4.80 6.02 -10.91
CA LEU A 159 3.34 5.83 -10.91
C LEU A 159 2.62 7.08 -11.46
N GLU A 160 3.10 8.27 -11.14
CA GLU A 160 2.58 9.52 -11.70
C GLU A 160 2.84 9.62 -13.22
N TYR A 161 3.98 9.14 -13.70
CA TYR A 161 4.27 9.03 -15.13
C TYR A 161 3.28 8.07 -15.82
N LEU A 162 3.07 6.88 -15.25
CA LEU A 162 2.09 5.90 -15.74
C LEU A 162 0.68 6.47 -15.75
N ARG A 163 0.28 7.18 -14.69
CA ARG A 163 -1.03 7.86 -14.61
C ARG A 163 -1.23 8.77 -15.81
N LYS A 164 -0.25 9.64 -16.12
CA LYS A 164 -0.34 10.55 -17.25
C LYS A 164 -0.52 9.83 -18.59
N ALA A 165 0.23 8.74 -18.82
CA ALA A 165 0.11 7.94 -20.03
C ALA A 165 -1.28 7.28 -20.14
N VAL A 166 -1.79 6.70 -19.04
CA VAL A 166 -3.12 6.07 -18.98
C VAL A 166 -4.22 7.10 -19.23
N GLU A 167 -4.19 8.25 -18.51
CA GLU A 167 -5.17 9.31 -18.68
C GLU A 167 -5.20 9.85 -20.11
N LYS A 168 -4.03 9.96 -20.76
CA LYS A 168 -3.95 10.38 -22.17
C LYS A 168 -4.55 9.36 -23.13
N LYS A 169 -4.23 8.06 -22.97
CA LYS A 169 -4.78 7.00 -23.83
C LYS A 169 -6.29 6.89 -23.72
N PHE A 170 -6.83 6.93 -22.51
CA PHE A 170 -8.25 6.72 -22.25
C PHE A 170 -9.08 8.01 -22.27
N ASN A 171 -8.43 9.17 -22.33
CA ASN A 171 -9.07 10.49 -22.21
C ASN A 171 -9.99 10.56 -20.97
N GLN A 172 -9.54 10.00 -19.86
CA GLN A 172 -10.29 9.85 -18.62
C GLN A 172 -9.36 9.93 -17.43
N PRO A 173 -9.68 10.69 -16.36
CA PRO A 173 -8.85 10.79 -15.19
C PRO A 173 -8.80 9.47 -14.40
N ILE A 174 -7.68 9.22 -13.71
CA ILE A 174 -7.39 7.95 -13.05
C ILE A 174 -8.42 7.58 -11.98
N GLU A 175 -8.90 8.56 -11.23
CA GLU A 175 -9.91 8.37 -10.19
C GLU A 175 -11.24 7.88 -10.76
N LYS A 176 -11.61 8.32 -11.95
CA LYS A 176 -12.83 7.86 -12.62
C LYS A 176 -12.68 6.44 -13.14
N LEU A 177 -11.51 6.11 -13.73
CA LEU A 177 -11.20 4.73 -14.14
C LEU A 177 -11.22 3.78 -12.94
N ALA A 178 -10.61 4.17 -11.82
CA ALA A 178 -10.59 3.36 -10.61
C ALA A 178 -12.00 3.21 -10.01
N HIS A 179 -12.81 4.26 -10.02
CA HIS A 179 -14.19 4.19 -9.56
C HIS A 179 -15.00 3.18 -10.39
N GLU A 180 -14.90 3.24 -11.72
CA GLU A 180 -15.66 2.36 -12.62
C GLU A 180 -15.18 0.90 -12.56
N LEU A 181 -13.87 0.68 -12.48
CA LEU A 181 -13.29 -0.67 -12.62
C LEU A 181 -13.03 -1.37 -11.28
N ILE A 182 -12.96 -0.63 -10.17
CA ILE A 182 -12.61 -1.18 -8.85
C ILE A 182 -13.62 -0.74 -7.79
N PHE A 183 -13.76 0.56 -7.49
CA PHE A 183 -14.48 1.01 -6.30
C PHE A 183 -15.98 0.70 -6.35
N LYS A 184 -16.63 1.05 -7.45
CA LYS A 184 -18.07 0.78 -7.63
C LYS A 184 -18.40 -0.71 -7.66
N PRO A 185 -17.68 -1.57 -8.45
CA PRO A 185 -17.93 -3.01 -8.44
C PRO A 185 -17.71 -3.70 -7.11
N LEU A 186 -16.74 -3.21 -6.30
CA LEU A 186 -16.43 -3.78 -4.99
C LEU A 186 -17.24 -3.17 -3.84
N GLY A 187 -18.06 -2.15 -4.11
CA GLY A 187 -18.83 -1.46 -3.08
C GLY A 187 -17.93 -0.76 -2.07
N MET A 188 -17.03 0.14 -2.56
CA MET A 188 -16.08 0.92 -1.77
C MET A 188 -16.49 2.41 -1.76
N PRO A 189 -17.60 2.80 -1.11
CA PRO A 189 -18.17 4.13 -1.21
C PRO A 189 -17.34 5.22 -0.53
N ASP A 190 -16.51 4.87 0.46
CA ASP A 190 -15.67 5.82 1.20
C ASP A 190 -14.24 5.92 0.63
N THR A 191 -13.95 5.27 -0.50
CA THR A 191 -12.61 5.28 -1.11
C THR A 191 -12.48 6.36 -2.18
N ARG A 192 -11.45 7.23 -2.08
CA ARG A 192 -11.23 8.40 -2.95
C ARG A 192 -9.75 8.69 -3.13
N PHE A 193 -9.36 9.20 -4.31
CA PHE A 193 -7.98 9.63 -4.58
C PHE A 193 -7.63 11.03 -4.05
N PHE A 194 -8.61 11.78 -3.61
CA PHE A 194 -8.41 13.14 -3.11
C PHE A 194 -9.58 13.57 -2.23
N TRP A 195 -9.40 14.69 -1.57
CA TRP A 195 -10.40 15.28 -0.70
C TRP A 195 -11.47 16.01 -1.54
N ASP A 196 -12.68 15.53 -1.50
CA ASP A 196 -13.85 16.15 -2.13
C ASP A 196 -14.99 16.38 -1.10
N ALA A 197 -16.13 16.92 -1.57
CA ALA A 197 -17.28 17.19 -0.70
C ALA A 197 -17.93 15.93 -0.12
N GLY A 198 -17.61 14.74 -0.63
CA GLY A 198 -18.10 13.47 -0.10
C GLY A 198 -17.29 12.93 1.07
N VAL A 199 -16.14 13.54 1.42
CA VAL A 199 -15.33 13.15 2.59
C VAL A 199 -15.99 13.66 3.86
N ASN A 200 -16.40 12.75 4.73
CA ASN A 200 -16.89 13.13 6.05
C ASN A 200 -15.71 13.36 7.01
N GLU A 201 -15.33 14.63 7.18
CA GLU A 201 -14.19 15.02 8.01
C GLU A 201 -14.33 14.60 9.49
N SER A 202 -15.55 14.46 10.00
CA SER A 202 -15.76 14.00 11.38
C SER A 202 -15.36 12.55 11.62
N ARG A 203 -15.15 11.77 10.56
CA ARG A 203 -14.68 10.39 10.60
C ARG A 203 -13.19 10.26 10.22
N PHE A 204 -12.51 11.34 9.88
CA PHE A 204 -11.15 11.30 9.39
C PHE A 204 -10.14 11.17 10.54
N ALA A 205 -9.25 10.20 10.45
CA ALA A 205 -8.15 9.99 11.38
C ALA A 205 -7.02 10.96 11.07
N VAL A 206 -6.99 12.08 11.78
CA VAL A 206 -5.91 13.09 11.68
C VAL A 206 -4.60 12.45 12.09
N GLY A 207 -3.52 12.72 11.34
CA GLY A 207 -2.18 12.22 11.65
C GLY A 207 -1.55 12.91 12.86
N TYR A 208 -0.71 12.18 13.60
CA TYR A 208 0.01 12.68 14.76
C TYR A 208 1.51 12.42 14.65
N ASP A 209 2.32 13.38 15.10
CA ASP A 209 3.76 13.20 15.22
C ASP A 209 4.13 12.21 16.36
N SER A 210 5.40 11.88 16.48
CA SER A 210 5.91 10.95 17.50
C SER A 210 5.74 11.45 18.94
N LYS A 211 5.47 12.74 19.13
CA LYS A 211 5.24 13.37 20.44
C LYS A 211 3.74 13.42 20.80
N GLY A 212 2.86 13.16 19.83
CA GLY A 212 1.40 13.22 20.00
C GLY A 212 0.79 14.57 19.62
N ASN A 213 1.49 15.41 18.85
CA ASN A 213 0.92 16.62 18.27
C ASN A 213 0.23 16.29 16.95
N ALA A 214 -0.97 16.83 16.74
CA ALA A 214 -1.70 16.64 15.51
C ALA A 214 -1.05 17.41 14.35
N TYR A 215 -0.89 16.76 13.21
CA TYR A 215 -0.55 17.44 11.98
C TYR A 215 -1.74 18.23 11.42
N LYS A 216 -1.44 19.24 10.63
CA LYS A 216 -2.46 19.92 9.85
C LYS A 216 -3.03 18.99 8.80
N ILE A 217 -4.35 18.92 8.68
CA ILE A 217 -4.98 18.16 7.62
C ILE A 217 -4.63 18.80 6.27
N TYR A 218 -3.98 18.02 5.41
CA TYR A 218 -3.68 18.41 4.04
C TYR A 218 -4.78 17.85 3.13
N LYS A 219 -5.59 18.76 2.54
CA LYS A 219 -6.72 18.39 1.67
C LYS A 219 -6.30 18.49 0.22
N ASN A 220 -5.66 17.45 -0.29
CA ASN A 220 -5.36 17.35 -1.71
C ASN A 220 -6.66 17.33 -2.52
N THR A 221 -6.69 18.09 -3.61
CA THR A 221 -7.85 18.22 -4.51
C THR A 221 -7.61 17.58 -5.88
N LYS A 222 -6.50 16.87 -6.04
CA LYS A 222 -6.12 16.18 -7.28
C LYS A 222 -5.63 14.78 -6.95
N ALA A 223 -5.95 13.84 -7.83
CA ALA A 223 -5.46 12.47 -7.71
C ALA A 223 -3.94 12.40 -7.83
N ASN A 224 -3.34 11.59 -6.95
CA ASN A 224 -1.96 11.15 -7.00
C ASN A 224 -1.98 9.61 -7.13
N ALA A 225 -1.33 9.07 -8.16
CA ALA A 225 -1.31 7.61 -8.39
C ALA A 225 -0.41 6.85 -7.41
N ALA A 226 0.36 7.56 -6.63
CA ALA A 226 1.35 6.98 -5.74
C ALA A 226 1.07 7.23 -4.26
N ASP A 227 0.08 8.10 -3.94
CA ASP A 227 -0.14 8.56 -2.58
C ASP A 227 -1.55 9.11 -2.35
N ASP A 228 -1.86 9.44 -1.08
CA ASP A 228 -3.04 10.21 -0.65
C ASP A 228 -4.41 9.54 -0.80
N LEU A 229 -4.49 8.24 -1.11
CA LEU A 229 -5.79 7.55 -1.16
C LEU A 229 -6.45 7.62 0.22
N LEU A 230 -7.68 8.08 0.27
CA LEU A 230 -8.55 8.06 1.43
C LEU A 230 -9.44 6.81 1.37
N THR A 231 -9.53 6.07 2.47
CA THR A 231 -10.35 4.84 2.50
C THR A 231 -10.69 4.44 3.94
N THR A 232 -11.53 3.44 4.09
CA THR A 232 -11.82 2.77 5.36
C THR A 232 -11.20 1.38 5.40
N VAL A 233 -11.08 0.79 6.60
CA VAL A 233 -10.64 -0.62 6.77
C VAL A 233 -11.56 -1.56 5.98
N GLU A 234 -12.87 -1.30 5.97
CA GLU A 234 -13.83 -2.14 5.26
C GLU A 234 -13.65 -2.08 3.75
N ASP A 235 -13.57 -0.87 3.19
CA ASP A 235 -13.43 -0.70 1.75
C ASP A 235 -12.11 -1.29 1.23
N TYR A 236 -11.00 -0.93 1.87
CA TYR A 236 -9.69 -1.45 1.46
C TYR A 236 -9.59 -2.96 1.70
N GLY A 237 -10.23 -3.48 2.75
CA GLY A 237 -10.33 -4.91 3.00
C GLY A 237 -11.09 -5.67 1.89
N LYS A 238 -12.15 -5.09 1.32
CA LYS A 238 -12.84 -5.64 0.13
C LYS A 238 -11.89 -5.68 -1.08
N PHE A 239 -11.11 -4.62 -1.28
CA PHE A 239 -10.08 -4.59 -2.33
C PHE A 239 -9.02 -5.69 -2.12
N LEU A 240 -8.51 -5.85 -0.90
CA LEU A 240 -7.52 -6.89 -0.59
C LEU A 240 -8.10 -8.31 -0.77
N ALA A 241 -9.34 -8.56 -0.34
CA ALA A 241 -10.02 -9.83 -0.59
C ALA A 241 -10.20 -10.09 -2.09
N PHE A 242 -10.49 -9.06 -2.87
CA PHE A 242 -10.56 -9.16 -4.33
C PHE A 242 -9.20 -9.52 -4.95
N VAL A 243 -8.10 -8.89 -4.50
CA VAL A 243 -6.73 -9.23 -4.94
C VAL A 243 -6.38 -10.66 -4.56
N MET A 244 -6.68 -11.09 -3.34
CA MET A 244 -6.48 -12.46 -2.86
C MET A 244 -7.13 -13.51 -3.77
N ASN A 245 -8.27 -13.17 -4.36
CA ASN A 245 -9.03 -14.05 -5.26
C ASN A 245 -8.75 -13.78 -6.76
N GLY A 246 -7.58 -13.24 -7.09
CA GLY A 246 -7.12 -13.06 -8.46
C GLY A 246 -7.41 -11.69 -9.08
N ALA A 247 -7.95 -10.72 -8.34
CA ALA A 247 -8.20 -9.33 -8.76
C ALA A 247 -9.06 -9.19 -10.05
N GLY A 248 -9.79 -10.25 -10.45
CA GLY A 248 -10.49 -10.28 -11.73
C GLY A 248 -9.56 -10.15 -12.95
N LEU A 249 -8.30 -10.54 -12.80
CA LEU A 249 -7.30 -10.58 -13.86
C LEU A 249 -7.34 -11.94 -14.60
N SER A 250 -6.88 -11.96 -15.85
CA SER A 250 -6.56 -13.23 -16.51
C SER A 250 -5.43 -13.93 -15.74
N LYS A 251 -5.39 -15.26 -15.84
CA LYS A 251 -4.36 -16.06 -15.14
C LYS A 251 -2.95 -15.61 -15.50
N ASP A 252 -2.69 -15.29 -16.76
CA ASP A 252 -1.36 -14.86 -17.21
C ASP A 252 -0.98 -13.50 -16.62
N VAL A 253 -1.91 -12.53 -16.61
CA VAL A 253 -1.67 -11.21 -16.02
C VAL A 253 -1.52 -11.29 -14.49
N PHE A 254 -2.28 -12.16 -13.82
CA PHE A 254 -2.09 -12.41 -12.40
C PHE A 254 -0.71 -13.02 -12.10
N ASN A 255 -0.27 -13.99 -12.91
CA ASN A 255 1.07 -14.57 -12.77
C ASN A 255 2.17 -13.52 -13.00
N GLU A 256 2.00 -12.60 -13.95
CA GLU A 256 2.90 -11.47 -14.13
C GLU A 256 2.91 -10.54 -12.90
N MET A 257 1.75 -10.26 -12.31
CA MET A 257 1.63 -9.42 -11.11
C MET A 257 2.44 -9.97 -9.94
N VAL A 258 2.36 -11.29 -9.70
CA VAL A 258 3.04 -11.96 -8.59
C VAL A 258 4.41 -12.52 -8.99
N GLY A 259 4.83 -12.33 -10.24
CA GLY A 259 6.14 -12.74 -10.75
C GLY A 259 7.27 -11.92 -10.14
N HIS A 260 8.41 -12.57 -9.91
CA HIS A 260 9.61 -11.94 -9.35
C HIS A 260 10.28 -11.05 -10.41
N GLN A 261 9.85 -9.78 -10.52
CA GLN A 261 10.39 -8.86 -11.53
C GLN A 261 11.80 -8.38 -11.17
N ILE A 262 12.08 -8.19 -9.88
CA ILE A 262 13.41 -7.84 -9.40
C ILE A 262 13.57 -8.26 -7.94
N GLN A 263 14.74 -8.76 -7.58
CA GLN A 263 15.08 -9.09 -6.20
C GLN A 263 15.49 -7.83 -5.43
N THR A 264 14.94 -7.62 -4.24
CA THR A 264 15.25 -6.48 -3.37
C THR A 264 16.05 -6.87 -2.14
N LYS A 265 15.85 -8.09 -1.62
CA LYS A 265 16.60 -8.76 -0.56
C LYS A 265 16.59 -10.27 -0.77
N GLU A 266 17.33 -11.03 0.02
CA GLU A 266 17.18 -12.48 0.06
C GLU A 266 15.74 -12.86 0.41
N ASN A 267 15.11 -13.69 -0.43
CA ASN A 267 13.70 -14.12 -0.34
C ASN A 267 12.69 -12.96 -0.37
N LYS A 268 13.09 -11.78 -0.86
CA LYS A 268 12.20 -10.65 -1.08
C LYS A 268 12.39 -10.08 -2.49
N PHE A 269 11.28 -9.91 -3.19
CA PHE A 269 11.24 -9.42 -4.57
C PHE A 269 10.21 -8.28 -4.68
N PHE A 270 10.24 -7.61 -5.81
CA PHE A 270 9.14 -6.74 -6.24
C PHE A 270 8.50 -7.35 -7.49
N GLY A 271 7.18 -7.45 -7.48
CA GLY A 271 6.35 -7.84 -8.61
C GLY A 271 5.81 -6.61 -9.34
N LEU A 272 4.59 -6.68 -9.87
CA LEU A 272 3.93 -5.52 -10.48
C LEU A 272 3.02 -4.83 -9.45
N GLY A 273 3.58 -3.85 -8.73
CA GLY A 273 2.89 -3.05 -7.72
C GLY A 273 2.85 -3.66 -6.31
N TRP A 274 3.55 -4.78 -6.10
CA TRP A 274 3.58 -5.49 -4.82
C TRP A 274 4.99 -5.94 -4.45
N GLU A 275 5.35 -5.81 -3.18
CA GLU A 275 6.45 -6.56 -2.59
C GLU A 275 6.04 -8.03 -2.47
N ILE A 276 6.96 -8.95 -2.70
CA ILE A 276 6.73 -10.39 -2.65
C ILE A 276 7.75 -11.01 -1.69
N TYR A 277 7.28 -11.66 -0.64
CA TYR A 277 8.09 -12.44 0.28
C TYR A 277 7.94 -13.91 -0.08
N ASP A 278 9.02 -14.58 -0.47
CA ASP A 278 9.04 -16.03 -0.67
C ASP A 278 9.19 -16.72 0.70
N LEU A 279 8.14 -17.40 1.11
CA LEU A 279 8.07 -18.10 2.41
C LEU A 279 8.39 -19.59 2.27
N GLY A 280 8.75 -20.04 1.06
CA GLY A 280 9.06 -21.44 0.76
C GLY A 280 7.81 -22.32 0.58
N ASN A 281 8.04 -23.52 0.06
CA ASN A 281 6.99 -24.52 -0.17
C ASN A 281 5.80 -24.00 -1.02
N GLY A 282 6.04 -22.99 -1.87
CA GLY A 282 5.02 -22.36 -2.72
C GLY A 282 4.09 -21.40 -1.96
N GLU A 283 4.37 -21.08 -0.69
CA GLU A 283 3.73 -19.97 0.01
C GLU A 283 4.51 -18.68 -0.22
N TYR A 284 3.79 -17.60 -0.42
CA TYR A 284 4.36 -16.26 -0.56
C TYR A 284 3.42 -15.22 0.05
N ALA A 285 3.97 -14.08 0.43
CA ALA A 285 3.16 -12.95 0.84
C ALA A 285 3.30 -11.81 -0.16
N LEU A 286 2.17 -11.25 -0.60
CA LEU A 286 2.11 -9.94 -1.24
C LEU A 286 2.01 -8.89 -0.15
N SER A 287 2.79 -7.84 -0.25
CA SER A 287 2.79 -6.74 0.72
C SER A 287 2.94 -5.39 0.05
N HIS A 288 2.47 -4.39 0.72
CA HIS A 288 2.82 -3.00 0.47
C HIS A 288 2.64 -2.20 1.76
N GLY A 289 3.47 -1.20 1.97
CA GLY A 289 3.34 -0.27 3.08
C GLY A 289 3.04 1.14 2.61
N GLY A 290 2.57 1.97 3.52
CA GLY A 290 2.41 3.40 3.32
C GLY A 290 3.04 4.19 4.46
N SER A 291 3.68 5.30 4.15
CA SER A 291 4.35 6.15 5.14
C SER A 291 4.35 7.60 4.71
N ASP A 292 3.63 8.42 5.47
CA ASP A 292 3.65 9.86 5.43
C ASP A 292 3.73 10.44 6.86
N GLU A 293 3.72 11.76 6.98
CA GLU A 293 3.59 12.45 8.26
C GLU A 293 2.30 12.02 8.97
N GLY A 294 2.45 11.39 10.13
CA GLY A 294 1.32 10.87 10.89
C GLY A 294 0.57 9.71 10.24
N VAL A 295 1.13 9.05 9.24
CA VAL A 295 0.52 7.90 8.55
C VAL A 295 1.50 6.75 8.45
N LYS A 296 1.16 5.60 9.04
CA LYS A 296 1.88 4.33 8.86
C LYS A 296 0.87 3.23 8.59
N THR A 297 0.96 2.64 7.40
CA THR A 297 0.03 1.59 6.95
C THR A 297 0.79 0.41 6.39
N LEU A 298 0.21 -0.79 6.52
CA LEU A 298 0.85 -2.03 6.08
C LEU A 298 -0.21 -3.08 5.76
N VAL A 299 0.01 -3.83 4.69
CA VAL A 299 -0.84 -4.96 4.33
C VAL A 299 -0.01 -6.18 3.97
N PHE A 300 -0.54 -7.36 4.29
CA PHE A 300 -0.05 -8.66 3.83
C PHE A 300 -1.20 -9.49 3.30
N LEU A 301 -0.98 -10.14 2.16
CA LEU A 301 -1.85 -11.17 1.60
C LEU A 301 -1.04 -12.44 1.38
N LEU A 302 -1.52 -13.56 1.88
CA LEU A 302 -0.92 -14.90 1.72
C LEU A 302 -1.88 -15.75 0.88
N PRO A 303 -1.77 -15.74 -0.45
CA PRO A 303 -2.78 -16.32 -1.34
C PRO A 303 -2.95 -17.83 -1.20
N LYS A 304 -1.89 -18.59 -0.91
CA LYS A 304 -1.99 -20.04 -0.73
C LYS A 304 -2.74 -20.42 0.53
N SER A 305 -2.42 -19.79 1.65
CA SER A 305 -3.10 -20.01 2.94
C SER A 305 -4.39 -19.20 3.09
N LYS A 306 -4.72 -18.36 2.09
CA LYS A 306 -5.90 -17.47 2.05
C LYS A 306 -6.06 -16.59 3.30
N GLN A 307 -4.94 -16.13 3.84
CA GLN A 307 -4.88 -15.25 4.99
C GLN A 307 -4.43 -13.85 4.59
N GLY A 308 -4.86 -12.85 5.33
CA GLY A 308 -4.37 -11.48 5.12
C GLY A 308 -4.53 -10.64 6.38
N LEU A 309 -3.68 -9.61 6.46
CA LEU A 309 -3.65 -8.66 7.54
C LEU A 309 -3.51 -7.25 6.97
N MET A 310 -4.27 -6.32 7.52
CA MET A 310 -4.21 -4.91 7.18
C MET A 310 -4.14 -4.09 8.46
N ILE A 311 -3.18 -3.18 8.52
CA ILE A 311 -2.90 -2.30 9.66
C ILE A 311 -2.83 -0.87 9.15
N PHE A 312 -3.71 0.00 9.64
CA PHE A 312 -3.71 1.44 9.40
C PHE A 312 -3.52 2.17 10.71
N THR A 313 -2.57 3.07 10.79
CA THR A 313 -2.38 3.94 11.94
C THR A 313 -2.26 5.40 11.52
N ASN A 314 -2.68 6.29 12.42
CA ASN A 314 -2.60 7.73 12.22
C ASN A 314 -1.49 8.37 13.05
N SER A 315 -0.32 7.75 13.12
CA SER A 315 0.80 8.23 13.94
C SER A 315 2.16 7.89 13.30
N ASP A 316 3.15 8.76 13.49
CA ASP A 316 4.55 8.46 13.16
C ASP A 316 5.09 7.27 13.95
N ASN A 317 4.51 6.98 15.12
CA ASN A 317 4.82 5.81 15.92
C ASN A 317 4.15 4.50 15.41
N GLY A 318 3.36 4.56 14.35
CA GLY A 318 2.55 3.43 13.90
C GLY A 318 3.30 2.14 13.63
N THR A 319 4.58 2.23 13.23
CA THR A 319 5.41 1.03 12.98
C THR A 319 5.71 0.21 14.24
N SER A 320 5.65 0.84 15.43
CA SER A 320 5.95 0.17 16.70
C SER A 320 4.96 -0.94 17.09
N VAL A 321 3.75 -0.93 16.49
CA VAL A 321 2.74 -1.97 16.75
C VAL A 321 2.75 -3.10 15.71
N TYR A 322 3.53 -2.98 14.62
CA TYR A 322 3.50 -3.93 13.50
C TYR A 322 3.92 -5.33 13.89
N GLU A 323 5.07 -5.48 14.55
CA GLU A 323 5.61 -6.79 14.92
C GLU A 323 4.63 -7.60 15.78
N ALA A 324 4.05 -6.95 16.80
CA ALA A 324 3.07 -7.59 17.67
C ALA A 324 1.86 -8.06 16.86
N LEU A 325 1.26 -7.19 16.04
CA LEU A 325 0.08 -7.53 15.25
C LEU A 325 0.37 -8.58 14.17
N ILE A 326 1.52 -8.53 13.51
CA ILE A 326 1.93 -9.52 12.51
C ILE A 326 2.05 -10.91 13.17
N ASN A 327 2.72 -11.00 14.32
CA ASN A 327 2.88 -12.25 15.06
C ASN A 327 1.54 -12.81 15.53
N ASP A 328 0.64 -11.95 16.03
CA ASP A 328 -0.66 -12.37 16.54
C ASP A 328 -1.57 -12.93 15.44
N TYR A 329 -1.64 -12.23 14.30
CA TYR A 329 -2.64 -12.54 13.27
C TYR A 329 -2.13 -13.47 12.17
N LEU A 330 -0.81 -13.44 11.86
CA LEU A 330 -0.18 -14.31 10.85
C LEU A 330 0.67 -15.43 11.45
N LYS A 331 0.92 -15.41 12.76
CA LYS A 331 1.63 -16.47 13.52
C LYS A 331 2.99 -16.83 12.90
N GLY A 332 3.25 -18.12 12.66
CA GLY A 332 4.52 -18.59 12.11
C GLY A 332 4.88 -18.00 10.75
N LEU A 333 3.90 -17.73 9.88
CA LEU A 333 4.14 -17.04 8.60
C LEU A 333 4.51 -15.56 8.83
N GLY A 334 3.90 -14.92 9.83
CA GLY A 334 4.27 -13.56 10.24
C GLY A 334 5.72 -13.49 10.72
N LYS A 335 6.15 -14.45 11.54
CA LYS A 335 7.54 -14.53 11.98
C LYS A 335 8.52 -14.66 10.80
N GLN A 336 8.22 -15.51 9.80
CA GLN A 336 9.06 -15.65 8.62
C GLN A 336 9.17 -14.33 7.84
N ILE A 337 8.07 -13.58 7.67
CA ILE A 337 8.07 -12.27 7.03
C ILE A 337 8.99 -11.30 7.79
N ILE A 338 8.87 -11.24 9.12
CA ILE A 338 9.71 -10.40 9.97
C ILE A 338 11.19 -10.80 9.83
N ASP A 339 11.50 -12.09 9.89
CA ASP A 339 12.87 -12.61 9.76
C ASP A 339 13.49 -12.22 8.40
N ILE A 340 12.73 -12.28 7.30
CA ILE A 340 13.18 -11.81 5.96
C ILE A 340 13.43 -10.29 5.99
N GLU A 341 12.56 -9.52 6.60
CA GLU A 341 12.67 -8.07 6.63
C GLU A 341 13.85 -7.59 7.48
N MET A 342 14.17 -8.31 8.55
CA MET A 342 15.29 -8.01 9.45
C MET A 342 16.66 -8.40 8.91
N LYS A 343 16.75 -9.25 7.87
CA LYS A 343 18.02 -9.55 7.21
C LYS A 343 18.64 -8.29 6.62
N ALA A 344 19.93 -8.13 6.74
CA ALA A 344 20.69 -7.06 6.08
C ALA A 344 20.50 -7.12 4.55
N ARG A 345 20.59 -5.97 3.90
CA ARG A 345 20.56 -5.88 2.43
C ARG A 345 21.85 -6.43 1.82
#